data_aa9ed5f6ef5ca3870ff399bfcd11465b
#
_entry.id   aa9ed5f6ef5ca3870ff399bfcd11465b
#
_cell.length_a   1.000
_cell.length_b   1.000
_cell.length_c   1.000
_cell.angle_alpha   90.00
_cell.angle_beta   90.00
_cell.angle_gamma   90.00
#
_symmetry.space_group_name_H-M   'P 1'
#
loop_
_entity.id
_entity.type
_entity.pdbx_description
1 polymer ?
#
loop_
_entity_poly.entity_id
_entity_poly.type
_entity_poly.pdbx_seq_one_letter_code
_entity_poly.pdbx_strand_id
1 'polypeptide(L)'
;MLFLFIFGAALEREVGGSRTIGLFLFGGILTFLIGIPFYPASVSQIGASAAIFTLSAAIMLIHPTRLTIIILPVGLVAILFFLLNVYDVSIGASGNVAYISHVIGFLLGIPFGAKWSRNPLRNLGITILMLVIFIALITVTELFILPRL
;
A
#
# COMPACT_ATOMS: atom_id res chain seq x y z
N MET A 1 3.43 11.91 -5.91
CA MET A 1 4.48 11.36 -6.82
C MET A 1 5.52 10.51 -6.09
N LEU A 2 5.89 10.79 -4.83
CA LEU A 2 6.88 10.00 -4.07
C LEU A 2 6.53 8.50 -4.00
N PHE A 3 5.30 8.14 -3.61
CA PHE A 3 4.87 6.76 -3.49
C PHE A 3 4.79 6.02 -4.83
N LEU A 4 4.46 6.72 -5.93
CA LEU A 4 4.56 6.13 -7.26
C LEU A 4 6.01 5.76 -7.59
N PHE A 5 6.96 6.61 -7.25
CA PHE A 5 8.37 6.31 -7.43
C PHE A 5 8.81 5.13 -6.55
N ILE A 6 8.42 5.12 -5.26
CA ILE A 6 8.77 4.05 -4.33
C ILE A 6 8.24 2.69 -4.80
N PHE A 7 6.94 2.58 -5.01
CA PHE A 7 6.31 1.30 -5.34
C PHE A 7 6.44 0.93 -6.81
N GLY A 8 6.34 1.93 -7.71
CA GLY A 8 6.46 1.73 -9.15
C GLY A 8 7.86 1.28 -9.55
N ALA A 9 8.90 2.00 -9.12
CA ALA A 9 10.28 1.62 -9.44
C ALA A 9 10.69 0.29 -8.78
N ALA A 10 10.18 0.00 -7.57
CA ALA A 10 10.42 -1.29 -6.93
C ALA A 10 9.76 -2.44 -7.71
N LEU A 11 8.51 -2.27 -8.13
CA LEU A 11 7.78 -3.29 -8.88
C LEU A 11 8.35 -3.47 -10.29
N GLU A 12 8.71 -2.38 -10.97
CA GLU A 12 9.30 -2.42 -12.31
C GLU A 12 10.57 -3.26 -12.35
N ARG A 13 11.41 -3.18 -11.33
CA ARG A 13 12.63 -3.99 -11.22
C ARG A 13 12.35 -5.49 -11.06
N GLU A 14 11.19 -5.88 -10.56
CA GLU A 14 10.81 -7.29 -10.32
C GLU A 14 10.05 -7.89 -11.52
N VAL A 15 9.15 -7.13 -12.12
CA VAL A 15 8.22 -7.68 -13.14
C VAL A 15 8.33 -7.00 -14.50
N GLY A 16 9.11 -5.92 -14.60
CA GLY A 16 9.33 -5.14 -15.83
C GLY A 16 8.27 -4.03 -16.03
N GLY A 17 8.64 -3.03 -16.85
CA GLY A 17 7.86 -1.81 -17.06
C GLY A 17 6.45 -2.06 -17.59
N SER A 18 6.31 -2.92 -18.61
CA SER A 18 5.01 -3.20 -19.23
C SER A 18 3.98 -3.77 -18.23
N ARG A 19 4.41 -4.68 -17.34
CA ARG A 19 3.53 -5.24 -16.31
C ARG A 19 3.20 -4.22 -15.22
N THR A 20 4.17 -3.39 -14.86
CA THR A 20 3.98 -2.32 -13.88
C THR A 20 3.00 -1.28 -14.38
N ILE A 21 3.16 -0.79 -15.62
CA ILE A 21 2.24 0.18 -16.24
C ILE A 21 0.85 -0.45 -16.41
N GLY A 22 0.80 -1.69 -16.90
CA GLY A 22 -0.47 -2.41 -17.07
C GLY A 22 -1.22 -2.56 -15.75
N LEU A 23 -0.53 -2.92 -14.65
CA LEU A 23 -1.15 -3.04 -13.32
C LEU A 23 -1.58 -1.66 -12.77
N PHE A 24 -0.79 -0.62 -13.00
CA PHE A 24 -1.12 0.75 -12.60
C PHE A 24 -2.42 1.21 -13.27
N LEU A 25 -2.51 1.08 -14.60
CA LEU A 25 -3.70 1.47 -15.35
C LEU A 25 -4.92 0.61 -14.99
N PHE A 26 -4.75 -0.70 -14.93
CA PHE A 26 -5.79 -1.64 -14.53
C PHE A 26 -6.32 -1.33 -13.12
N GLY A 27 -5.43 -1.19 -12.14
CA GLY A 27 -5.77 -0.88 -10.76
C GLY A 27 -6.50 0.46 -10.64
N GLY A 28 -6.02 1.49 -11.32
CA GLY A 28 -6.67 2.81 -11.33
C GLY A 28 -8.07 2.80 -11.93
N ILE A 29 -8.23 2.22 -13.12
CA ILE A 29 -9.53 2.14 -13.83
C ILE A 29 -10.52 1.29 -13.04
N LEU A 30 -10.10 0.09 -12.60
CA LEU A 30 -11.01 -0.83 -11.92
C LEU A 30 -11.40 -0.31 -10.53
N THR A 31 -10.48 0.30 -9.81
CA THR A 31 -10.79 0.95 -8.53
C THR A 31 -11.80 2.08 -8.70
N PHE A 32 -11.64 2.88 -9.74
CA PHE A 32 -12.61 3.94 -10.06
C PHE A 32 -14.00 3.37 -10.29
N LEU A 33 -14.11 2.35 -11.15
CA LEU A 33 -15.40 1.71 -11.47
C LEU A 33 -16.07 1.07 -10.25
N ILE A 34 -15.31 0.34 -9.43
CA ILE A 34 -15.81 -0.29 -8.20
C ILE A 34 -16.15 0.78 -7.15
N GLY A 35 -15.44 1.90 -7.14
CA GLY A 35 -15.62 3.00 -6.20
C GLY A 35 -16.90 3.80 -6.40
N ILE A 36 -17.48 3.83 -7.62
CA ILE A 36 -18.65 4.63 -7.96
C ILE A 36 -19.80 4.53 -6.92
N PRO A 37 -20.22 3.34 -6.46
CA PRO A 37 -21.34 3.23 -5.51
C PRO A 37 -21.05 3.79 -4.12
N PHE A 38 -19.79 4.01 -3.77
CA PHE A 38 -19.37 4.44 -2.43
C PHE A 38 -19.28 5.96 -2.29
N TYR A 39 -19.42 6.71 -3.38
CA TYR A 39 -19.27 8.16 -3.37
C TYR A 39 -20.47 8.84 -4.02
N PRO A 40 -20.94 9.97 -3.47
CA PRO A 40 -21.97 10.79 -4.12
C PRO A 40 -21.52 11.27 -5.51
N ALA A 41 -22.46 11.40 -6.44
CA ALA A 41 -22.17 11.86 -7.81
C ALA A 41 -21.55 13.27 -7.88
N SER A 42 -21.71 14.07 -6.82
CA SER A 42 -21.11 15.40 -6.69
C SER A 42 -19.63 15.39 -6.29
N VAL A 43 -19.08 14.24 -5.89
CA VAL A 43 -17.69 14.11 -5.47
C VAL A 43 -16.80 13.74 -6.65
N SER A 44 -15.86 14.63 -6.99
CA SER A 44 -14.83 14.33 -7.97
C SER A 44 -13.78 13.37 -7.40
N GLN A 45 -13.68 12.19 -7.98
CA GLN A 45 -12.60 11.25 -7.67
C GLN A 45 -11.42 11.54 -8.63
N ILE A 46 -10.42 12.24 -8.14
CA ILE A 46 -9.24 12.61 -8.92
C ILE A 46 -7.99 12.08 -8.22
N GLY A 47 -7.16 11.35 -8.94
CA GLY A 47 -5.83 10.97 -8.48
C GLY A 47 -5.42 9.54 -8.80
N ALA A 48 -4.12 9.38 -8.99
CA ALA A 48 -3.47 8.10 -9.25
C ALA A 48 -3.26 7.25 -7.98
N SER A 49 -3.71 7.73 -6.82
CA SER A 49 -3.37 7.12 -5.52
C SER A 49 -3.88 5.69 -5.37
N ALA A 50 -5.10 5.41 -5.82
CA ALA A 50 -5.64 4.04 -5.79
C ALA A 50 -4.83 3.07 -6.66
N ALA A 51 -4.37 3.51 -7.84
CA ALA A 51 -3.45 2.73 -8.66
C ALA A 51 -2.11 2.48 -7.96
N ILE A 52 -1.60 3.46 -7.21
CA ILE A 52 -0.37 3.32 -6.41
C ILE A 52 -0.56 2.28 -5.31
N PHE A 53 -1.73 2.23 -4.66
CA PHE A 53 -2.06 1.18 -3.69
C PHE A 53 -2.08 -0.22 -4.33
N THR A 54 -2.53 -0.34 -5.58
CA THR A 54 -2.46 -1.61 -6.33
C THR A 54 -1.01 -2.07 -6.54
N LEU A 55 -0.11 -1.14 -6.90
CA LEU A 55 1.32 -1.45 -7.02
C LEU A 55 1.93 -1.84 -5.66
N SER A 56 1.56 -1.12 -4.58
CA SER A 56 2.12 -1.36 -3.25
C SER A 56 1.80 -2.76 -2.72
N ALA A 57 0.56 -3.23 -2.89
CA ALA A 57 0.17 -4.59 -2.52
C ALA A 57 0.92 -5.65 -3.34
N ALA A 58 1.09 -5.43 -4.64
CA ALA A 58 1.82 -6.36 -5.49
C ALA A 58 3.29 -6.50 -5.06
N ILE A 59 4.02 -5.38 -4.90
CA ILE A 59 5.44 -5.44 -4.53
C ILE A 59 5.65 -5.95 -3.10
N MET A 60 4.73 -5.69 -2.18
CA MET A 60 4.75 -6.25 -0.82
C MET A 60 4.79 -7.78 -0.83
N LEU A 61 4.04 -8.42 -1.72
CA LEU A 61 4.01 -9.88 -1.83
C LEU A 61 5.17 -10.45 -2.64
N ILE A 62 5.83 -9.65 -3.49
CA ILE A 62 6.94 -10.11 -4.33
C ILE A 62 8.28 -9.99 -3.60
N HIS A 63 8.59 -8.82 -3.04
CA HIS A 63 9.89 -8.54 -2.43
C HIS A 63 9.78 -7.56 -1.24
N PRO A 64 9.18 -7.97 -0.10
CA PRO A 64 8.85 -7.08 1.01
C PRO A 64 10.06 -6.40 1.66
N THR A 65 11.22 -7.04 1.63
CA THR A 65 12.45 -6.57 2.29
C THR A 65 13.27 -5.59 1.46
N ARG A 66 12.86 -5.31 0.20
CA ARG A 66 13.55 -4.31 -0.63
C ARG A 66 13.51 -2.95 0.05
N LEU A 67 14.69 -2.34 0.22
CA LEU A 67 14.78 -1.00 0.79
C LEU A 67 14.29 0.06 -0.20
N THR A 68 13.53 1.01 0.31
CA THR A 68 13.08 2.19 -0.40
C THR A 68 14.10 3.32 -0.25
N ILE A 69 13.89 4.44 -0.94
CA ILE A 69 14.73 5.65 -0.79
C ILE A 69 14.69 6.25 0.62
N ILE A 70 13.66 5.95 1.40
CA ILE A 70 13.53 6.36 2.80
C ILE A 70 14.13 5.34 3.77
N ILE A 71 14.91 4.40 3.27
CA ILE A 71 15.63 3.36 4.04
C ILE A 71 14.69 2.42 4.83
N LEU A 72 13.42 2.37 4.48
CA LEU A 72 12.45 1.43 5.04
C LEU A 72 12.14 0.31 4.04
N PRO A 73 11.90 -0.93 4.52
CA PRO A 73 11.45 -2.02 3.67
C PRO A 73 10.13 -1.70 2.98
N VAL A 74 10.04 -1.96 1.67
CA VAL A 74 8.85 -1.61 0.87
C VAL A 74 7.58 -2.30 1.36
N GLY A 75 7.68 -3.52 1.87
CA GLY A 75 6.55 -4.25 2.47
C GLY A 75 6.03 -3.56 3.74
N LEU A 76 6.93 -3.07 4.60
CA LEU A 76 6.54 -2.32 5.80
C LEU A 76 5.83 -1.02 5.42
N VAL A 77 6.38 -0.26 4.45
CA VAL A 77 5.76 0.98 3.98
C VAL A 77 4.37 0.69 3.39
N ALA A 78 4.23 -0.36 2.58
CA ALA A 78 2.97 -0.74 1.96
C ALA A 78 1.90 -1.10 2.99
N ILE A 79 2.23 -1.94 3.98
CA ILE A 79 1.26 -2.39 5.00
C ILE A 79 0.87 -1.26 5.95
N LEU A 80 1.81 -0.41 6.36
CA LEU A 80 1.50 0.77 7.18
C LEU A 80 0.56 1.73 6.45
N PHE A 81 0.83 2.00 5.19
CA PHE A 81 -0.01 2.88 4.37
C PHE A 81 -1.42 2.31 4.18
N PHE A 82 -1.53 0.99 4.00
CA PHE A 82 -2.82 0.30 3.92
C PHE A 82 -3.60 0.40 5.24
N LEU A 83 -2.96 0.08 6.37
CA LEU A 83 -3.61 0.10 7.69
C LEU A 83 -4.07 1.50 8.09
N LEU A 84 -3.29 2.55 7.78
CA LEU A 84 -3.72 3.93 7.98
C LEU A 84 -4.99 4.25 7.19
N ASN A 85 -5.08 3.82 5.92
CA ASN A 85 -6.29 4.04 5.13
C ASN A 85 -7.49 3.23 5.63
N VAL A 86 -7.29 2.00 6.13
CA VAL A 86 -8.36 1.22 6.77
C VAL A 86 -8.85 1.93 8.04
N TYR A 87 -7.93 2.47 8.83
CA TYR A 87 -8.27 3.26 10.02
C TYR A 87 -9.08 4.50 9.65
N ASP A 88 -8.65 5.28 8.65
CA ASP A 88 -9.37 6.47 8.18
C ASP A 88 -10.79 6.14 7.71
N VAL A 89 -10.97 5.00 7.00
CA VAL A 89 -12.31 4.50 6.63
C VAL A 89 -13.12 4.16 7.88
N SER A 90 -12.52 3.51 8.88
CA SER A 90 -13.23 3.04 10.08
C SER A 90 -13.76 4.17 10.97
N ILE A 91 -13.04 5.29 11.01
CA ILE A 91 -13.46 6.49 11.78
C ILE A 91 -14.33 7.44 10.96
N GLY A 92 -14.66 7.07 9.71
CA GLY A 92 -15.44 7.93 8.82
C GLY A 92 -14.72 9.24 8.49
N ALA A 93 -13.40 9.22 8.37
CA ALA A 93 -12.61 10.41 8.08
C ALA A 93 -13.17 11.13 6.85
N SER A 94 -13.59 12.37 7.04
CA SER A 94 -14.14 13.23 5.98
C SER A 94 -13.04 14.10 5.39
N GLY A 95 -13.05 14.27 4.06
CA GLY A 95 -12.08 15.11 3.36
C GLY A 95 -12.08 14.82 1.86
N ASN A 96 -11.10 15.42 1.17
CA ASN A 96 -10.95 15.24 -0.28
C ASN A 96 -10.18 13.95 -0.64
N VAL A 97 -10.07 12.98 0.28
CA VAL A 97 -9.33 11.74 0.07
C VAL A 97 -10.30 10.56 -0.04
N ALA A 98 -10.16 9.81 -1.10
CA ALA A 98 -10.98 8.63 -1.39
C ALA A 98 -10.40 7.37 -0.70
N TYR A 99 -10.43 7.32 0.64
CA TYR A 99 -9.83 6.22 1.42
C TYR A 99 -10.35 4.82 1.03
N ILE A 100 -11.67 4.69 0.75
CA ILE A 100 -12.26 3.42 0.28
C ILE A 100 -11.61 2.98 -1.04
N SER A 101 -11.38 3.91 -1.97
CA SER A 101 -10.71 3.61 -3.24
C SER A 101 -9.26 3.12 -3.02
N HIS A 102 -8.57 3.61 -2.01
CA HIS A 102 -7.24 3.12 -1.66
C HIS A 102 -7.28 1.68 -1.15
N VAL A 103 -8.24 1.35 -0.30
CA VAL A 103 -8.45 -0.03 0.19
C VAL A 103 -8.78 -0.96 -0.96
N ILE A 104 -9.71 -0.58 -1.84
CA ILE A 104 -10.05 -1.36 -3.05
C ILE A 104 -8.81 -1.54 -3.92
N GLY A 105 -8.05 -0.48 -4.20
CA GLY A 105 -6.82 -0.54 -4.99
C GLY A 105 -5.81 -1.53 -4.42
N PHE A 106 -5.58 -1.50 -3.10
CA PHE A 106 -4.69 -2.43 -2.44
C PHE A 106 -5.14 -3.88 -2.61
N LEU A 107 -6.43 -4.16 -2.38
CA LEU A 107 -7.00 -5.50 -2.55
C LEU A 107 -6.86 -6.02 -3.99
N LEU A 108 -7.03 -5.16 -4.99
CA LEU A 108 -6.83 -5.49 -6.40
C LEU A 108 -5.38 -5.85 -6.75
N GLY A 109 -4.41 -5.34 -6.00
CA GLY A 109 -2.99 -5.67 -6.19
C GLY A 109 -2.59 -7.06 -5.68
N ILE A 110 -3.32 -7.59 -4.69
CA ILE A 110 -3.00 -8.88 -4.05
C ILE A 110 -2.92 -10.05 -5.05
N PRO A 111 -3.91 -10.29 -5.93
CA PRO A 111 -3.86 -11.39 -6.88
C PRO A 111 -2.64 -11.34 -7.82
N PHE A 112 -2.26 -10.15 -8.25
CA PHE A 112 -1.09 -9.97 -9.12
C PHE A 112 0.22 -10.19 -8.37
N GLY A 113 0.34 -9.64 -7.16
CA GLY A 113 1.48 -9.90 -6.30
C GLY A 113 1.63 -11.39 -5.97
N ALA A 114 0.53 -12.08 -5.64
CA ALA A 114 0.54 -13.51 -5.39
C ALA A 114 0.94 -14.33 -6.64
N LYS A 115 0.46 -13.94 -7.82
CA LYS A 115 0.79 -14.61 -9.09
C LYS A 115 2.25 -14.44 -9.49
N TRP A 116 2.84 -13.27 -9.25
CA TRP A 116 4.20 -12.96 -9.67
C TRP A 116 5.25 -13.30 -8.61
N SER A 117 4.83 -13.54 -7.37
CA SER A 117 5.71 -13.94 -6.28
C SER A 117 6.01 -15.44 -6.32
N ARG A 118 7.25 -15.81 -5.98
CA ARG A 118 7.62 -17.23 -5.77
C ARG A 118 7.04 -17.80 -4.49
N ASN A 119 6.92 -16.99 -3.44
CA ASN A 119 6.47 -17.42 -2.11
C ASN A 119 5.62 -16.32 -1.44
N PRO A 120 4.39 -16.04 -1.92
CA PRO A 120 3.59 -14.92 -1.46
C PRO A 120 3.22 -15.00 0.03
N LEU A 121 2.92 -16.19 0.54
CA LEU A 121 2.59 -16.38 1.96
C LEU A 121 3.79 -16.13 2.88
N ARG A 122 4.98 -16.58 2.50
CA ARG A 122 6.21 -16.29 3.24
C ARG A 122 6.47 -14.78 3.26
N ASN A 123 6.32 -14.11 2.12
CA ASN A 123 6.56 -12.68 1.98
C ASN A 123 5.54 -11.86 2.78
N LEU A 124 4.30 -12.30 2.83
CA LEU A 124 3.28 -11.71 3.72
C LEU A 124 3.67 -11.90 5.19
N GLY A 125 4.11 -13.10 5.58
CA GLY A 125 4.60 -13.37 6.94
C GLY A 125 5.79 -12.48 7.33
N ILE A 126 6.73 -12.26 6.41
CA ILE A 126 7.86 -11.33 6.63
C ILE A 126 7.34 -9.90 6.83
N THR A 127 6.37 -9.45 6.03
CA THR A 127 5.77 -8.12 6.17
C THR A 127 5.10 -7.95 7.52
N ILE A 128 4.32 -8.94 7.97
CA ILE A 128 3.66 -8.93 9.28
C ILE A 128 4.70 -8.91 10.40
N LEU A 129 5.76 -9.71 10.30
CA LEU A 129 6.85 -9.71 11.28
C LEU A 129 7.52 -8.33 11.39
N MET A 130 7.83 -7.71 10.25
CA MET A 130 8.40 -6.35 10.24
C MET A 130 7.45 -5.33 10.87
N LEU A 131 6.15 -5.44 10.64
CA LEU A 131 5.14 -4.58 11.25
C LEU A 131 5.11 -4.75 12.79
N VAL A 132 5.11 -6.00 13.27
CA VAL A 132 5.13 -6.29 14.72
C VAL A 132 6.38 -5.72 15.38
N ILE A 133 7.55 -5.91 14.77
CA ILE A 133 8.81 -5.35 15.28
C ILE A 133 8.74 -3.82 15.30
N PHE A 134 8.23 -3.20 14.24
CA PHE A 134 8.09 -1.75 14.16
C PHE A 134 7.19 -1.18 15.25
N ILE A 135 6.02 -1.80 15.49
CA ILE A 135 5.10 -1.41 16.56
C ILE A 135 5.77 -1.60 17.93
N ALA A 136 6.44 -2.74 18.16
CA ALA A 136 7.13 -2.98 19.42
C ALA A 136 8.21 -1.92 19.69
N LEU A 137 8.99 -1.52 18.68
CA LEU A 137 10.00 -0.47 18.82
C LEU A 137 9.39 0.88 19.19
N ILE A 138 8.27 1.26 18.55
CA ILE A 138 7.56 2.51 18.88
C ILE A 138 7.07 2.45 20.33
N THR A 139 6.40 1.37 20.75
CA THR A 139 5.86 1.22 22.10
C THR A 139 6.98 1.28 23.15
N VAL A 140 8.11 0.61 22.90
CA VAL A 140 9.27 0.68 23.80
C VAL A 140 9.81 2.11 23.90
N THR A 141 9.88 2.82 22.79
CA THR A 141 10.35 4.22 22.75
C THR A 141 9.42 5.12 23.55
N GLU A 142 8.11 4.98 23.37
CA GLU A 142 7.11 5.75 24.12
C GLU A 142 7.16 5.48 25.63
N LEU A 143 7.28 4.21 26.03
CA LEU A 143 7.25 3.83 27.44
C LEU A 143 8.53 4.17 28.21
N PHE A 144 9.70 4.08 27.56
CA PHE A 144 10.99 4.12 28.27
C PHE A 144 11.84 5.35 27.96
N ILE A 145 11.62 6.03 26.83
CA ILE A 145 12.43 7.16 26.39
C ILE A 145 11.68 8.47 26.59
N LEU A 146 10.46 8.61 26.06
CA LEU A 146 9.68 9.86 26.14
C LEU A 146 9.33 10.31 27.55
N PRO A 147 9.00 9.45 28.55
CA PRO A 147 8.72 9.89 29.92
C PRO A 147 9.93 10.44 30.66
N ARG A 148 11.13 10.34 30.10
CA ARG A 148 12.39 10.82 30.70
C ARG A 148 12.91 12.11 30.06
N LEU A 149 12.22 12.62 29.05
CA LEU A 149 12.45 13.93 28.41
C LEU A 149 11.45 14.96 28.91
#